data_0e4076d5032b9b3540d432bcc9fe5c0e
#
_entry.id   0e4076d5032b9b3540d432bcc9fe5c0e
#
_cell.length_a   1.000
_cell.length_b   1.000
_cell.length_c   1.000
_cell.angle_alpha   90.00
_cell.angle_beta   90.00
_cell.angle_gamma   90.00
#
_symmetry.space_group_name_H-M   'P 1'
#
loop_
_entity.id
_entity.type
_entity.pdbx_description
1 polymer ?
#
loop_
_entity_poly.entity_id
_entity_poly.type
_entity_poly.pdbx_seq_one_letter_code
_entity_poly.pdbx_strand_id
1 'polypeptide(L)'
;MDFFCVYCRTRKKFDKYIKVNRVKNKYIIDIKKIIEEEEIDYLNDKTYLKILVFNKIQQAIEKNKDIYYLPDFDSEFSIDKLLNLKKILGDNNFNVLIFYNEFRKSQEVISDLFSNLSKFSNSQIIRDY
;
A
#
# COMPACT_ATOMS: atom_id res chain seq x y z
N MET A 1 -12.57 -7.07 -8.07
CA MET A 1 -11.70 -5.96 -7.62
C MET A 1 -10.61 -6.52 -6.71
N ASP A 2 -9.37 -6.20 -7.02
CA ASP A 2 -8.22 -6.62 -6.21
C ASP A 2 -7.68 -5.44 -5.40
N PHE A 3 -7.15 -5.74 -4.23
CA PHE A 3 -6.47 -4.76 -3.38
C PHE A 3 -4.99 -5.11 -3.31
N PHE A 4 -4.15 -4.14 -3.60
CA PHE A 4 -2.69 -4.27 -3.54
C PHE A 4 -2.14 -3.33 -2.48
N CYS A 5 -1.49 -3.87 -1.45
CA CYS A 5 -0.69 -3.08 -0.54
C CYS A 5 0.74 -3.01 -1.09
N VAL A 6 1.21 -1.81 -1.38
CA VAL A 6 2.47 -1.59 -2.11
C VAL A 6 3.51 -0.98 -1.18
N TYR A 7 4.59 -1.70 -0.96
CA TYR A 7 5.74 -1.22 -0.19
C TYR A 7 6.81 -0.68 -1.11
N CYS A 8 6.82 0.64 -1.28
CA CYS A 8 7.86 1.36 -2.03
C CYS A 8 8.25 2.61 -1.23
N ARG A 9 9.53 2.95 -1.23
CA ARG A 9 10.00 4.20 -0.61
C ARG A 9 9.77 5.39 -1.51
N THR A 10 9.95 5.20 -2.81
CA THR A 10 9.77 6.26 -3.80
C THR A 10 8.64 5.90 -4.74
N ARG A 11 7.77 6.86 -5.02
CA ARG A 11 6.68 6.73 -5.98
C ARG A 11 7.18 6.37 -7.38
N LYS A 12 8.39 6.83 -7.71
CA LYS A 12 8.98 6.68 -9.05
C LYS A 12 9.06 5.22 -9.51
N LYS A 13 9.49 4.31 -8.65
CA LYS A 13 9.59 2.90 -9.02
C LYS A 13 8.22 2.25 -9.20
N PHE A 14 7.28 2.60 -8.36
CA PHE A 14 5.90 2.15 -8.52
C PHE A 14 5.29 2.66 -9.82
N ASP A 15 5.46 3.94 -10.14
CA ASP A 15 4.95 4.52 -11.40
C ASP A 15 5.55 3.82 -12.62
N LYS A 16 6.84 3.49 -12.58
CA LYS A 16 7.49 2.71 -13.63
C LYS A 16 6.88 1.31 -13.76
N TYR A 17 6.64 0.65 -12.65
CA TYR A 17 6.00 -0.67 -12.63
C TYR A 17 4.62 -0.63 -13.29
N ILE A 18 3.80 0.33 -12.90
CA ILE A 18 2.45 0.52 -13.47
C ILE A 18 2.51 0.74 -14.98
N LYS A 19 3.45 1.56 -15.44
CA LYS A 19 3.63 1.87 -16.86
C LYS A 19 4.10 0.65 -17.66
N VAL A 20 5.11 -0.05 -17.18
CA VAL A 20 5.69 -1.22 -17.85
C VAL A 20 4.67 -2.37 -17.94
N ASN A 21 3.91 -2.60 -16.88
CA ASN A 21 2.91 -3.66 -16.84
C ASN A 21 1.56 -3.25 -17.43
N ARG A 22 1.44 -2.02 -17.94
CA ARG A 22 0.24 -1.48 -18.60
C ARG A 22 -1.02 -1.64 -17.73
N VAL A 23 -0.91 -1.34 -16.45
CA VAL A 23 -2.03 -1.43 -15.51
C VAL A 23 -3.02 -0.31 -15.81
N LYS A 24 -4.24 -0.67 -16.22
CA LYS A 24 -5.26 0.30 -16.66
C LYS A 24 -6.34 0.54 -15.63
N ASN A 25 -6.87 -0.53 -15.03
CA ASN A 25 -7.98 -0.45 -14.09
C ASN A 25 -7.45 -0.25 -12.67
N LYS A 26 -7.01 0.98 -12.36
CA LYS A 26 -6.37 1.27 -11.08
C LYS A 26 -6.95 2.50 -10.40
N TYR A 27 -6.97 2.45 -9.08
CA TYR A 27 -7.21 3.59 -8.21
C TYR A 27 -6.07 3.64 -7.18
N ILE A 28 -5.24 4.68 -7.26
CA ILE A 28 -4.04 4.79 -6.42
C ILE A 28 -4.36 5.63 -5.18
N ILE A 29 -4.10 5.05 -4.00
CA ILE A 29 -4.23 5.73 -2.72
C ILE A 29 -2.83 5.87 -2.15
N ASP A 30 -2.23 7.04 -2.30
CA ASP A 30 -0.89 7.36 -1.84
C ASP A 30 -0.99 8.19 -0.56
N ILE A 31 -0.71 7.57 0.58
CA ILE A 31 -0.89 8.21 1.90
C ILE A 31 0.03 9.42 2.05
N LYS A 32 1.29 9.30 1.66
CA LYS A 32 2.24 10.42 1.75
C LYS A 32 1.77 11.64 0.95
N LYS A 33 1.27 11.40 -0.24
CA LYS A 33 0.74 12.45 -1.11
C LYS A 33 -0.51 13.11 -0.51
N ILE A 34 -1.41 12.31 0.07
CA ILE A 34 -2.61 12.82 0.75
C ILE A 34 -2.21 13.72 1.92
N ILE A 35 -1.25 13.28 2.73
CA ILE A 35 -0.75 14.07 3.86
C ILE A 35 -0.19 15.42 3.39
N GLU A 36 0.59 15.43 2.32
CA GLU A 36 1.17 16.65 1.74
C GLU A 36 0.09 17.57 1.14
N GLU A 37 -0.81 17.04 0.34
CA GLU A 37 -1.84 17.83 -0.36
C GLU A 37 -2.88 18.41 0.59
N GLU A 38 -3.29 17.67 1.61
CA GLU A 38 -4.30 18.08 2.59
C GLU A 38 -3.70 18.78 3.80
N GLU A 39 -2.37 18.99 3.81
CA GLU A 39 -1.65 19.62 4.92
C GLU A 39 -1.98 18.99 6.28
N ILE A 40 -2.01 17.66 6.32
CA ILE A 40 -2.40 16.90 7.50
C ILE A 40 -1.23 16.84 8.49
N ASP A 41 -1.49 17.23 9.74
CA ASP A 41 -0.60 16.92 10.86
C ASP A 41 -0.85 15.46 11.28
N TYR A 42 0.08 14.59 10.95
CA TYR A 42 -0.07 13.16 11.18
C TYR A 42 -0.38 12.80 12.65
N LEU A 43 0.19 13.56 13.59
CA LEU A 43 -0.01 13.29 15.01
C LEU A 43 -1.41 13.71 15.51
N ASN A 44 -1.93 14.83 15.01
CA ASN A 44 -3.17 15.40 15.49
C ASN A 44 -4.39 15.07 14.64
N ASP A 45 -4.18 14.77 13.35
CA ASP A 45 -5.25 14.59 12.36
C ASP A 45 -5.44 13.14 11.91
N LYS A 46 -5.05 12.16 12.73
CA LYS A 46 -5.15 10.73 12.38
C LYS A 46 -6.56 10.29 12.01
N THR A 47 -7.55 10.77 12.75
CA THR A 47 -8.96 10.43 12.49
C THR A 47 -9.40 10.98 11.14
N TYR A 48 -9.02 12.22 10.83
CA TYR A 48 -9.33 12.85 9.54
C TYR A 48 -8.69 12.08 8.39
N LEU A 49 -7.43 11.69 8.53
CA LEU A 49 -6.73 10.88 7.53
C LEU A 49 -7.44 9.53 7.29
N LYS A 50 -7.85 8.85 8.35
CA LYS A 50 -8.60 7.60 8.24
C LYS A 50 -9.90 7.76 7.48
N ILE A 51 -10.64 8.84 7.73
CA ILE A 51 -11.88 9.15 7.03
C ILE A 51 -11.62 9.38 5.54
N LEU A 52 -10.59 10.16 5.21
CA LEU A 52 -10.22 10.41 3.81
C LEU A 52 -9.87 9.11 3.07
N VAL A 53 -9.05 8.27 3.69
CA VAL A 53 -8.65 6.99 3.10
C VAL A 53 -9.86 6.08 2.92
N PHE A 54 -10.70 5.98 3.93
CA PHE A 54 -11.92 5.18 3.86
C PHE A 54 -12.82 5.62 2.71
N ASN A 55 -13.04 6.93 2.56
CA ASN A 55 -13.85 7.47 1.47
C ASN A 55 -13.26 7.14 0.09
N LYS A 56 -11.93 7.20 -0.04
CA LYS A 56 -11.26 6.85 -1.30
C LYS A 56 -11.42 5.36 -1.63
N ILE A 57 -11.33 4.50 -0.64
CA ILE A 57 -11.58 3.05 -0.81
C ILE A 57 -13.01 2.82 -1.28
N GLN A 58 -13.99 3.48 -0.66
CA GLN A 58 -15.39 3.37 -1.06
C GLN A 58 -15.60 3.83 -2.50
N GLN A 59 -15.00 4.93 -2.90
CA GLN A 59 -15.08 5.42 -4.28
C GLN A 59 -14.51 4.41 -5.28
N ALA A 60 -13.38 3.79 -4.95
CA ALA A 60 -12.77 2.78 -5.81
C ALA A 60 -13.64 1.54 -5.95
N ILE A 61 -14.26 1.10 -4.86
CA ILE A 61 -15.19 -0.04 -4.87
C ILE A 61 -16.40 0.28 -5.75
N GLU A 62 -17.00 1.45 -5.60
CA GLU A 62 -18.14 1.88 -6.42
C GLU A 62 -17.81 1.92 -7.91
N LYS A 63 -16.58 2.30 -8.26
CA LYS A 63 -16.10 2.34 -9.64
C LYS A 63 -15.59 0.99 -10.14
N ASN A 64 -15.60 -0.03 -9.30
CA ASN A 64 -15.06 -1.37 -9.58
C ASN A 64 -13.62 -1.34 -10.09
N LYS A 65 -12.76 -0.55 -9.42
CA LYS A 65 -11.34 -0.42 -9.76
C LYS A 65 -10.47 -1.17 -8.78
N ASP A 66 -9.36 -1.70 -9.27
CA ASP A 66 -8.32 -2.27 -8.42
C ASP A 66 -7.64 -1.19 -7.62
N ILE A 67 -7.44 -1.42 -6.32
CA ILE A 67 -6.88 -0.44 -5.40
C ILE A 67 -5.40 -0.73 -5.22
N TYR A 68 -4.57 0.28 -5.43
CA TYR A 68 -3.14 0.27 -5.09
C TYR A 68 -2.93 1.21 -3.91
N TYR A 69 -2.76 0.63 -2.73
CA TYR A 69 -2.59 1.37 -1.49
C TYR A 69 -1.10 1.47 -1.15
N LEU A 70 -0.60 2.71 -1.11
CA LEU A 70 0.79 3.01 -0.78
C LEU A 70 0.85 3.64 0.61
N PRO A 71 1.13 2.87 1.67
CA PRO A 71 1.25 3.43 3.01
C PRO A 71 2.47 4.36 3.11
N ASP A 72 2.40 5.34 4.01
CA ASP A 72 3.58 6.09 4.38
C ASP A 72 4.46 5.20 5.26
N PHE A 73 5.48 4.64 4.64
CA PHE A 73 6.32 3.61 5.23
C PHE A 73 7.05 4.07 6.50
N ASP A 74 7.47 5.34 6.53
CA ASP A 74 8.23 5.88 7.65
C ASP A 74 7.36 6.16 8.88
N SER A 75 6.07 6.44 8.70
CA SER A 75 5.16 6.84 9.78
C SER A 75 4.06 5.84 10.11
N GLU A 76 3.71 4.91 9.21
CA GLU A 76 2.54 4.04 9.37
C GLU A 76 2.80 2.56 9.22
N PHE A 77 4.04 2.13 9.08
CA PHE A 77 4.29 0.72 8.87
C PHE A 77 3.81 -0.11 10.08
N SER A 78 2.83 -0.99 9.86
CA SER A 78 2.34 -1.93 10.85
C SER A 78 1.78 -3.17 10.17
N ILE A 79 2.33 -4.31 10.51
CA ILE A 79 1.84 -5.62 10.06
C ILE A 79 0.41 -5.84 10.57
N ASP A 80 0.11 -5.38 11.78
CA ASP A 80 -1.24 -5.54 12.36
C ASP A 80 -2.30 -4.80 11.55
N LYS A 81 -1.98 -3.60 11.06
CA LYS A 81 -2.89 -2.85 10.18
C LYS A 81 -3.14 -3.59 8.87
N LEU A 82 -2.11 -4.20 8.30
CA LEU A 82 -2.24 -5.02 7.09
C LEU A 82 -3.12 -6.24 7.32
N LEU A 83 -2.92 -6.95 8.41
CA LEU A 83 -3.72 -8.11 8.77
C LEU A 83 -5.19 -7.73 8.99
N ASN A 84 -5.45 -6.58 9.59
CA ASN A 84 -6.81 -6.06 9.75
C ASN A 84 -7.47 -5.73 8.42
N LEU A 85 -6.76 -5.07 7.50
CA LEU A 85 -7.25 -4.80 6.15
C LEU A 85 -7.53 -6.09 5.39
N LYS A 86 -6.67 -7.08 5.52
CA LYS A 86 -6.86 -8.39 4.92
C LYS A 86 -8.15 -9.06 5.40
N LYS A 87 -8.45 -8.98 6.70
CA LYS A 87 -9.69 -9.51 7.26
C LYS A 87 -10.92 -8.82 6.69
N ILE A 88 -10.88 -7.50 6.55
CA ILE A 88 -11.99 -6.71 6.05
C ILE A 88 -12.25 -6.98 4.56
N LEU A 89 -11.19 -7.08 3.77
CA LEU A 89 -11.28 -7.20 2.31
C LEU A 89 -11.37 -8.63 1.79
N GLY A 90 -11.07 -9.62 2.64
CA GLY A 90 -11.05 -11.03 2.29
C GLY A 90 -9.71 -11.49 1.71
N ASP A 91 -9.35 -12.75 1.97
CA ASP A 91 -8.03 -13.29 1.63
C ASP A 91 -7.76 -13.35 0.13
N ASN A 92 -8.77 -13.65 -0.67
CA ASN A 92 -8.60 -13.89 -2.11
C ASN A 92 -8.31 -12.63 -2.92
N ASN A 93 -8.68 -11.47 -2.38
CA ASN A 93 -8.55 -10.18 -3.07
C ASN A 93 -7.42 -9.32 -2.54
N PHE A 94 -6.67 -9.82 -1.56
CA PHE A 94 -5.60 -9.05 -0.91
C PHE A 94 -4.23 -9.48 -1.43
N ASN A 95 -3.48 -8.52 -1.98
CA ASN A 95 -2.15 -8.73 -2.56
C ASN A 95 -1.14 -7.80 -1.92
N VAL A 96 0.11 -8.24 -1.81
CA VAL A 96 1.22 -7.44 -1.31
C VAL A 96 2.31 -7.36 -2.38
N LEU A 97 2.73 -6.14 -2.71
CA LEU A 97 3.84 -5.88 -3.63
C LEU A 97 4.98 -5.22 -2.85
N ILE A 98 6.17 -5.77 -2.94
CA ILE A 98 7.36 -5.24 -2.25
C ILE A 98 8.44 -4.91 -3.26
N PHE A 99 8.85 -3.65 -3.32
CA PHE A 99 9.97 -3.19 -4.14
C PHE A 99 11.27 -3.35 -3.33
N TYR A 100 11.84 -4.55 -3.39
CA TYR A 100 12.94 -4.99 -2.52
C TYR A 100 14.16 -4.08 -2.53
N ASN A 101 14.56 -3.60 -3.70
CA ASN A 101 15.79 -2.81 -3.84
C ASN A 101 15.74 -1.49 -3.05
N GLU A 102 14.57 -0.97 -2.77
CA GLU A 102 14.41 0.25 -1.98
C GLU A 102 14.63 0.04 -0.48
N PHE A 103 14.57 -1.22 -0.01
CA PHE A 103 14.65 -1.57 1.41
C PHE A 103 15.94 -2.29 1.79
N ARG A 104 16.91 -2.37 0.88
CA ARG A 104 18.17 -3.12 1.13
C ARG A 104 18.92 -2.69 2.39
N LYS A 105 18.78 -1.42 2.80
CA LYS A 105 19.46 -0.87 3.97
C LYS A 105 18.62 -0.91 5.25
N SER A 106 17.35 -1.31 5.18
CA SER A 106 16.42 -1.35 6.31
C SER A 106 16.11 -2.79 6.70
N GLN A 107 17.14 -3.49 7.19
CA GLN A 107 17.05 -4.94 7.45
C GLN A 107 15.95 -5.34 8.43
N GLU A 108 15.72 -4.55 9.48
CA GLU A 108 14.69 -4.88 10.47
C GLU A 108 13.30 -4.90 9.88
N VAL A 109 12.96 -3.90 9.10
CA VAL A 109 11.66 -3.78 8.45
C VAL A 109 11.46 -4.90 7.42
N ILE A 110 12.49 -5.20 6.65
CA ILE A 110 12.47 -6.30 5.67
C ILE A 110 12.31 -7.63 6.37
N SER A 111 13.02 -7.84 7.48
CA SER A 111 12.92 -9.08 8.27
C SER A 111 11.49 -9.29 8.76
N ASP A 112 10.85 -8.26 9.31
CA ASP A 112 9.46 -8.33 9.76
C ASP A 112 8.50 -8.60 8.60
N LEU A 113 8.69 -7.93 7.46
CA LEU A 113 7.90 -8.18 6.26
C LEU A 113 8.04 -9.63 5.80
N PHE A 114 9.26 -10.13 5.64
CA PHE A 114 9.49 -11.47 5.14
C PHE A 114 8.99 -12.55 6.10
N SER A 115 9.15 -12.36 7.40
CA SER A 115 8.64 -13.31 8.38
C SER A 115 7.10 -13.39 8.39
N ASN A 116 6.43 -12.33 7.97
CA ASN A 116 4.97 -12.27 7.92
C ASN A 116 4.37 -12.49 6.52
N LEU A 117 5.19 -12.58 5.47
CA LEU A 117 4.70 -12.80 4.11
C LEU A 117 3.94 -14.10 3.93
N SER A 118 4.27 -15.13 4.71
CA SER A 118 3.53 -16.39 4.69
C SER A 118 2.07 -16.24 5.11
N LYS A 119 1.72 -15.17 5.79
CA LYS A 119 0.35 -14.84 6.18
C LYS A 119 -0.46 -14.23 5.04
N PHE A 120 0.20 -13.86 3.94
CA PHE A 120 -0.42 -13.27 2.76
C PHE A 120 -0.26 -14.21 1.58
N SER A 121 -1.36 -14.80 1.10
CA SER A 121 -1.34 -15.80 0.03
C SER A 121 -0.83 -15.25 -1.31
N ASN A 122 -0.97 -13.95 -1.55
CA ASN A 122 -0.61 -13.31 -2.81
C ASN A 122 0.43 -12.20 -2.58
N SER A 123 1.64 -12.60 -2.19
CA SER A 123 2.75 -11.66 -2.04
C SER A 123 3.72 -11.78 -3.22
N GLN A 124 4.24 -10.65 -3.69
CA GLN A 124 5.20 -10.60 -4.79
C GLN A 124 6.34 -9.65 -4.44
N ILE A 125 7.58 -10.13 -4.63
CA ILE A 125 8.78 -9.32 -4.45
C ILE A 125 9.23 -8.85 -5.83
N ILE A 126 9.37 -7.53 -5.99
CA ILE A 126 9.79 -6.91 -7.24
C ILE A 126 11.21 -6.41 -7.06
N ARG A 127 12.15 -6.98 -7.84
CA ARG A 127 13.59 -6.73 -7.68
C ARG A 127 14.20 -5.80 -8.73
N ASP A 128 13.58 -5.70 -9.90
CA ASP A 128 14.21 -5.09 -11.10
C ASP A 128 13.74 -3.66 -11.41
N TYR A 129 13.09 -3.01 -10.50
CA TYR A 129 12.59 -1.64 -10.72
C TYR A 129 13.33 -0.59 -9.92
#